data_f6c5bcab7d76d2078d512a8a96a0829b
#
_entry.id   f6c5bcab7d76d2078d512a8a96a0829b
#
_cell.length_a   1.000
_cell.length_b   1.000
_cell.length_c   1.000
_cell.angle_alpha   90.00
_cell.angle_beta   90.00
_cell.angle_gamma   90.00
#
_symmetry.space_group_name_H-M   'P 1'
#
loop_
_entity.id
_entity.type
_entity.pdbx_description
1 polymer ?
#
loop_
_entity_poly.entity_id
_entity_poly.type
_entity_poly.pdbx_seq_one_letter_code
_entity_poly.pdbx_strand_id
1 'polypeptide(L)' 'IANLTDAQREVFLLNRIDGKKYREIADMLNISVKAVEKRMMGALSKLREQFDYFNN' A
#
# COMPACT_ATOMS: atom_id res chain seq x y z
N ILE A 1 -12.41 6.50 -5.72
CA ILE A 1 -11.31 5.59 -5.45
C ILE A 1 -9.98 6.32 -5.53
N ALA A 2 -9.09 6.01 -4.61
CA ALA A 2 -7.79 6.67 -4.55
C ALA A 2 -6.95 6.34 -5.79
N ASN A 3 -6.13 7.30 -6.19
CA ASN A 3 -5.28 7.21 -7.36
C ASN A 3 -3.99 6.48 -7.06
N LEU A 4 -4.11 5.21 -6.70
CA LEU A 4 -2.94 4.40 -6.38
C LEU A 4 -2.27 3.91 -7.66
N THR A 5 -0.92 3.91 -7.65
CA THR A 5 -0.19 3.23 -8.72
C THR A 5 -0.42 1.73 -8.59
N ASP A 6 -0.13 0.97 -9.64
CA ASP A 6 -0.27 -0.48 -9.57
C ASP A 6 0.60 -1.05 -8.46
N ALA A 7 1.81 -0.55 -8.29
CA ALA A 7 2.71 -1.02 -7.23
C ALA A 7 2.16 -0.73 -5.85
N GLN A 8 1.57 0.45 -5.65
CA GLN A 8 0.97 0.81 -4.36
C GLN A 8 -0.25 -0.04 -4.06
N ARG A 9 -1.09 -0.23 -5.07
CA ARG A 9 -2.31 -1.04 -4.92
C ARG A 9 -1.96 -2.47 -4.55
N GLU A 10 -0.96 -3.03 -5.21
CA GLU A 10 -0.57 -4.42 -4.98
C GLU A 10 -0.15 -4.66 -3.53
N VAL A 11 0.75 -3.84 -3.00
CA VAL A 11 1.19 -4.03 -1.62
C VAL A 11 0.05 -3.74 -0.63
N PHE A 12 -0.78 -2.76 -0.94
CA PHE A 12 -1.91 -2.43 -0.07
C PHE A 12 -2.87 -3.60 0.04
N LEU A 13 -3.24 -4.19 -1.10
CA LEU A 13 -4.18 -5.31 -1.11
C LEU A 13 -3.60 -6.55 -0.44
N LEU A 14 -2.33 -6.85 -0.70
CA LEU A 14 -1.68 -8.00 -0.07
C LEU A 14 -1.65 -7.86 1.44
N ASN A 15 -1.43 -6.66 1.94
CA ASN A 15 -1.37 -6.43 3.37
C ASN A 15 -2.76 -6.37 4.01
N ARG A 16 -3.68 -5.61 3.42
CA ARG A 16 -4.97 -5.32 4.06
C ARG A 16 -6.03 -6.38 3.80
N ILE A 17 -6.01 -6.98 2.63
CA ILE A 17 -7.02 -7.98 2.28
C ILE A 17 -6.52 -9.39 2.58
N ASP A 18 -5.31 -9.72 2.12
CA ASP A 18 -4.75 -11.06 2.29
C ASP A 18 -4.03 -11.25 3.61
N GLY A 19 -3.84 -10.18 4.38
CA GLY A 19 -3.22 -10.26 5.70
C GLY A 19 -1.75 -10.59 5.70
N LYS A 20 -1.05 -10.33 4.59
CA LYS A 20 0.37 -10.64 4.49
C LYS A 20 1.20 -9.60 5.23
N LYS A 21 2.24 -10.08 5.91
CA LYS A 21 3.19 -9.18 6.55
C LYS A 21 4.13 -8.58 5.52
N TYR A 22 4.72 -7.44 5.86
CA TYR A 22 5.62 -6.75 4.93
C TYR A 22 6.75 -7.65 4.44
N ARG A 23 7.31 -8.48 5.33
CA ARG A 23 8.37 -9.40 4.94
C ARG A 23 7.86 -10.41 3.90
N GLU A 24 6.65 -10.91 4.09
CA GLU A 24 6.06 -11.84 3.15
C GLU A 24 5.83 -11.19 1.79
N ILE A 25 5.33 -9.95 1.82
CA ILE A 25 5.11 -9.20 0.58
C ILE A 25 6.42 -8.96 -0.15
N ALA A 26 7.46 -8.60 0.61
CA ALA A 26 8.78 -8.38 0.03
C ALA A 26 9.29 -9.63 -0.69
N ASP A 27 9.11 -10.78 -0.06
CA ASP A 27 9.51 -12.04 -0.67
C ASP A 27 8.68 -12.37 -1.91
N MET A 28 7.37 -12.15 -1.84
CA MET A 28 6.49 -12.43 -2.96
C MET A 28 6.79 -11.57 -4.18
N LEU A 29 7.11 -10.31 -3.95
CA LEU A 29 7.37 -9.36 -5.02
C LEU A 29 8.83 -9.23 -5.38
N ASN A 30 9.70 -9.95 -4.66
CA ASN A 30 11.15 -9.91 -4.86
C ASN A 30 11.71 -8.48 -4.75
N ILE A 31 11.30 -7.80 -3.69
CA ILE A 31 11.76 -6.46 -3.36
C ILE A 31 12.15 -6.43 -1.89
N SER A 32 12.78 -5.33 -1.46
CA SER A 32 13.16 -5.19 -0.06
C SER A 32 11.96 -4.82 0.80
N VAL A 33 12.05 -5.12 2.10
CA VAL A 33 11.02 -4.70 3.05
C VAL A 33 10.89 -3.18 3.04
N LYS A 34 12.00 -2.48 2.91
CA LYS A 34 11.99 -1.03 2.85
C LYS A 34 11.18 -0.52 1.66
N ALA A 35 11.31 -1.21 0.52
CA ALA A 35 10.52 -0.86 -0.66
C ALA A 35 9.03 -1.08 -0.42
N VAL A 36 8.67 -2.17 0.28
CA VAL A 36 7.27 -2.41 0.65
C VAL A 36 6.77 -1.29 1.55
N GLU A 37 7.55 -0.91 2.54
CA GLU A 37 7.18 0.19 3.44
C GLU A 37 6.92 1.47 2.67
N LYS A 38 7.81 1.80 1.75
CA LYS A 38 7.69 3.02 0.97
C LYS A 38 6.43 3.01 0.12
N ARG A 39 6.15 1.91 -0.54
CA ARG A 39 4.94 1.76 -1.34
C ARG A 39 3.69 1.86 -0.48
N MET A 40 3.71 1.22 0.68
CA MET A 40 2.60 1.27 1.63
C MET A 40 2.34 2.69 2.12
N MET A 41 3.41 3.42 2.46
CA MET A 41 3.27 4.80 2.92
C MET A 41 2.64 5.67 1.83
N GLY A 42 3.07 5.47 0.59
CA GLY A 42 2.48 6.21 -0.53
C GLY A 42 1.01 5.89 -0.71
N ALA A 43 0.65 4.61 -0.60
CA ALA A 43 -0.74 4.18 -0.73
C ALA A 43 -1.60 4.79 0.39
N LEU A 44 -1.14 4.68 1.63
CA LEU A 44 -1.89 5.18 2.77
C LEU A 44 -2.04 6.70 2.73
N SER A 45 -1.01 7.39 2.25
CA SER A 45 -1.05 8.84 2.11
C SER A 45 -2.14 9.27 1.12
N LYS A 46 -2.22 8.59 -0.02
CA LYS A 46 -3.23 8.91 -1.03
C LYS A 46 -4.63 8.58 -0.55
N LEU A 47 -4.79 7.46 0.14
CA LEU A 47 -6.09 7.09 0.69
C LEU A 47 -6.53 8.09 1.76
N ARG A 48 -5.59 8.56 2.56
CA ARG A 48 -5.88 9.55 3.59
C ARG A 48 -6.33 10.87 2.98
N GLU A 49 -5.67 11.30 1.91
CA GLU A 49 -6.07 12.51 1.21
C GLU A 49 -7.51 12.41 0.70
N GLN A 50 -7.84 11.28 0.12
CA GLN A 50 -9.18 11.06 -0.40
C GLN A 50 -10.20 11.02 0.73
N PHE A 51 -9.87 10.38 1.83
CA PHE A 51 -10.73 10.33 3.00
C PHE A 51 -11.00 11.74 3.53
N ASP A 52 -9.97 12.55 3.66
CA ASP A 52 -10.09 13.93 4.12
C ASP A 52 -10.98 14.75 3.19
N TYR A 53 -10.84 14.51 1.89
CA TYR A 53 -11.66 15.20 0.89
C TYR A 53 -13.14 14.95 1.13
N PHE A 54 -13.51 13.70 1.39
CA PHE A 54 -14.90 13.34 1.58
C PHE A 54 -15.43 13.71 2.96
N ASN A 55 -14.57 13.97 3.91
CA ASN A 55 -14.99 14.26 5.29
C ASN A 55 -14.89 15.73 5.66
N ASN A 56 -14.49 16.55 4.73
CA ASN A 56 -14.51 18.00 4.92
C ASN A 56 -15.78 18.59 4.27
#